data_791d3b9ec57436750b4867fb63b2b7a1
#
_entry.id   791d3b9ec57436750b4867fb63b2b7a1
#
_cell.length_a   1.000
_cell.length_b   1.000
_cell.length_c   1.000
_cell.angle_alpha   90.00
_cell.angle_beta   90.00
_cell.angle_gamma   90.00
#
_symmetry.space_group_name_H-M   'P 1'
#
loop_
_entity.id
_entity.type
_entity.pdbx_description
1 polymer ?
#
loop_
_entity_poly.entity_id
_entity_poly.type
_entity_poly.pdbx_seq_one_letter_code
_entity_poly.pdbx_strand_id
1 'polypeptide(L)'
;IKFKGLHIVVKIPQGFDFPVDINVDYGDIDFETEYNSLLNVQMGTGDFEAISLGGKFDISTNIGDISIKNAKPYENSSLKTDTGDIEVDNVLNTKIISEADTGNEDVNGSDDSSGVTLTVTTDTGDIEVNDN
;
A
#
# COMPACT_ATOMS: atom_id res chain seq x y z
N ILE A 1 -3.37 3.83 16.66
CA ILE A 1 -2.28 3.20 17.42
C ILE A 1 -0.96 3.79 16.97
N LYS A 2 -0.15 4.21 17.91
CA LYS A 2 1.15 4.79 17.62
C LYS A 2 2.27 3.93 18.21
N PHE A 3 3.23 3.55 17.37
CA PHE A 3 4.38 2.72 17.74
C PHE A 3 5.68 3.44 17.43
N LYS A 4 6.77 3.05 18.10
CA LYS A 4 8.05 3.71 18.01
C LYS A 4 9.19 2.69 18.10
N GLY A 5 10.07 2.65 17.07
CA GLY A 5 11.33 1.92 17.11
C GLY A 5 11.25 0.40 17.07
N LEU A 6 10.23 -0.19 16.42
CA LEU A 6 10.01 -1.63 16.43
C LEU A 6 9.64 -2.20 15.07
N HIS A 7 9.96 -3.48 14.88
CA HIS A 7 9.37 -4.30 13.84
C HIS A 7 7.99 -4.74 14.31
N ILE A 8 6.95 -4.40 13.54
CA ILE A 8 5.56 -4.66 13.92
C ILE A 8 4.96 -5.63 12.92
N VAL A 9 4.52 -6.78 13.41
CA VAL A 9 3.75 -7.74 12.63
C VAL A 9 2.30 -7.63 13.03
N VAL A 10 1.46 -7.22 12.11
CA VAL A 10 0.03 -7.12 12.34
C VAL A 10 -0.62 -8.44 11.91
N LYS A 11 -1.13 -9.18 12.87
CA LYS A 11 -1.87 -10.42 12.63
C LYS A 11 -3.34 -10.17 12.85
N ILE A 12 -4.10 -10.25 11.76
CA ILE A 12 -5.54 -10.01 11.78
C ILE A 12 -6.24 -11.32 11.54
N PRO A 13 -7.21 -11.72 12.41
CA PRO A 13 -8.02 -12.90 12.16
C PRO A 13 -8.75 -12.81 10.83
N GLN A 14 -8.89 -13.92 10.14
CA GLN A 14 -9.68 -13.96 8.91
C GLN A 14 -11.11 -13.47 9.19
N GLY A 15 -11.64 -12.62 8.33
CA GLY A 15 -12.96 -12.02 8.50
C GLY A 15 -13.01 -10.80 9.41
N PHE A 16 -11.86 -10.34 9.93
CA PHE A 16 -11.78 -9.09 10.66
C PHE A 16 -12.00 -7.90 9.71
N ASP A 17 -13.03 -7.10 9.95
CA ASP A 17 -13.44 -6.01 9.06
C ASP A 17 -13.61 -4.64 9.75
N PHE A 18 -12.97 -4.47 10.90
CA PHE A 18 -12.96 -3.18 11.59
C PHE A 18 -11.89 -2.24 11.01
N PRO A 19 -12.15 -0.92 11.00
CA PRO A 19 -11.15 0.05 10.58
C PRO A 19 -9.86 -0.05 11.43
N VAL A 20 -8.73 0.07 10.77
CA VAL A 20 -7.40 0.06 11.41
C VAL A 20 -6.66 1.33 11.04
N ASP A 21 -6.14 2.03 12.04
CA ASP A 21 -5.33 3.23 11.90
C ASP A 21 -4.01 3.01 12.63
N ILE A 22 -2.89 3.05 11.90
CA ILE A 22 -1.57 2.76 12.44
C ILE A 22 -0.65 3.95 12.17
N ASN A 23 0.05 4.40 13.21
CA ASN A 23 1.07 5.43 13.10
C ASN A 23 2.37 4.91 13.75
N VAL A 24 3.45 4.83 12.95
CA VAL A 24 4.74 4.29 13.37
C VAL A 24 5.83 5.28 13.00
N ASP A 25 6.68 5.66 13.95
CA ASP A 25 7.84 6.52 13.66
C ASP A 25 8.97 5.71 13.00
N TYR A 26 9.29 4.54 13.58
CA TYR A 26 10.32 3.63 13.07
C TYR A 26 9.84 2.20 13.19
N GLY A 27 9.98 1.42 12.15
CA GLY A 27 9.66 0.00 12.18
C GLY A 27 8.94 -0.46 10.93
N ASP A 28 8.85 -1.76 10.77
CA ASP A 28 8.20 -2.40 9.63
C ASP A 28 6.81 -2.89 10.02
N ILE A 29 5.92 -2.92 9.05
CA ILE A 29 4.55 -3.41 9.23
C ILE A 29 4.30 -4.53 8.23
N ASP A 30 3.89 -5.70 8.72
CA ASP A 30 3.49 -6.83 7.91
C ASP A 30 2.04 -7.21 8.17
N PHE A 31 1.25 -7.23 7.12
CA PHE A 31 -0.09 -7.83 7.13
C PHE A 31 0.00 -9.22 6.53
N GLU A 32 0.00 -10.24 7.39
CA GLU A 32 0.17 -11.64 6.98
C GLU A 32 -1.13 -12.34 6.58
N THR A 33 -2.25 -11.66 6.67
CA THR A 33 -3.56 -12.16 6.27
C THR A 33 -4.30 -11.13 5.43
N GLU A 34 -5.32 -11.58 4.71
CA GLU A 34 -6.18 -10.69 3.93
C GLU A 34 -6.92 -9.70 4.82
N TYR A 35 -6.92 -8.42 4.44
CA TYR A 35 -7.64 -7.35 5.12
C TYR A 35 -8.47 -6.54 4.11
N ASN A 36 -9.77 -6.40 4.35
CA ASN A 36 -10.73 -5.85 3.37
C ASN A 36 -11.57 -4.68 3.91
N SER A 37 -11.08 -3.96 4.89
CA SER A 37 -11.78 -2.81 5.44
C SER A 37 -10.99 -1.52 5.27
N LEU A 38 -11.28 -0.51 6.07
CA LEU A 38 -10.58 0.77 6.02
C LEU A 38 -9.23 0.67 6.72
N LEU A 39 -8.16 0.92 6.00
CA LEU A 39 -6.80 0.92 6.53
C LEU A 39 -6.15 2.28 6.30
N ASN A 40 -5.65 2.87 7.36
CA ASN A 40 -4.85 4.10 7.29
C ASN A 40 -3.52 3.86 8.00
N VAL A 41 -2.41 4.02 7.27
CA VAL A 41 -1.06 3.78 7.80
C VAL A 41 -0.19 4.99 7.52
N GLN A 42 0.46 5.50 8.56
CA GLN A 42 1.48 6.53 8.44
C GLN A 42 2.77 6.04 9.12
N MET A 43 3.84 6.03 8.35
CA MET A 43 5.15 5.58 8.82
C MET A 43 6.19 6.67 8.58
N GLY A 44 7.12 6.80 9.52
CA GLY A 44 8.30 7.65 9.31
C GLY A 44 9.35 6.87 8.51
N THR A 45 9.98 5.88 9.13
CA THR A 45 11.01 5.05 8.50
C THR A 45 10.68 3.58 8.70
N GLY A 46 10.59 2.84 7.61
CA GLY A 46 10.32 1.41 7.62
C GLY A 46 9.55 0.97 6.39
N ASP A 47 9.41 -0.33 6.25
CA ASP A 47 8.76 -0.95 5.11
C ASP A 47 7.35 -1.42 5.48
N PHE A 48 6.46 -1.37 4.52
CA PHE A 48 5.11 -1.90 4.63
C PHE A 48 4.94 -3.07 3.67
N GLU A 49 4.52 -4.20 4.19
CA GLU A 49 4.19 -5.37 3.39
C GLU A 49 2.79 -5.89 3.71
N ALA A 50 2.07 -6.32 2.69
CA ALA A 50 0.77 -6.93 2.85
C ALA A 50 0.56 -8.06 1.85
N ILE A 51 -0.02 -9.15 2.29
CA ILE A 51 -0.37 -10.27 1.41
C ILE A 51 -1.58 -9.91 0.53
N SER A 52 -2.59 -9.28 1.10
CA SER A 52 -3.80 -8.92 0.37
C SER A 52 -4.53 -7.77 1.04
N LEU A 53 -4.80 -6.73 0.28
CA LEU A 53 -5.60 -5.58 0.73
C LEU A 53 -6.77 -5.37 -0.20
N GLY A 54 -7.97 -5.32 0.38
CA GLY A 54 -9.19 -4.87 -0.27
C GLY A 54 -9.73 -3.64 0.45
N GLY A 55 -10.99 -3.27 0.20
CA GLY A 55 -11.60 -2.12 0.87
C GLY A 55 -11.00 -0.80 0.44
N LYS A 56 -10.68 0.03 1.40
CA LYS A 56 -9.98 1.31 1.18
C LYS A 56 -8.70 1.34 1.98
N PHE A 57 -7.57 1.65 1.35
CA PHE A 57 -6.30 1.75 2.04
C PHE A 57 -5.54 3.00 1.60
N ASP A 58 -5.07 3.74 2.60
CA ASP A 58 -4.20 4.90 2.43
C ASP A 58 -2.93 4.64 3.25
N ILE A 59 -1.80 4.43 2.56
CA ILE A 59 -0.54 4.04 3.17
C ILE A 59 0.53 5.02 2.76
N SER A 60 1.21 5.59 3.75
CA SER A 60 2.27 6.57 3.54
C SER A 60 3.48 6.25 4.40
N THR A 61 4.67 6.28 3.81
CA THR A 61 5.94 6.23 4.53
C THR A 61 6.85 7.35 4.03
N ASN A 62 7.71 7.89 4.89
CA ASN A 62 8.69 8.87 4.44
C ASN A 62 9.90 8.17 3.81
N ILE A 63 10.46 7.18 4.50
CA ILE A 63 11.61 6.41 4.00
C ILE A 63 11.32 4.94 4.16
N GLY A 64 11.18 4.24 3.05
CA GLY A 64 10.93 2.80 3.03
C GLY A 64 10.10 2.38 1.83
N ASP A 65 9.95 1.09 1.68
CA ASP A 65 9.28 0.48 0.55
C ASP A 65 7.86 0.04 0.93
N ILE A 66 6.99 0.01 -0.05
CA ILE A 66 5.62 -0.49 0.09
C ILE A 66 5.44 -1.65 -0.87
N SER A 67 5.05 -2.81 -0.36
CA SER A 67 4.82 -4.02 -1.16
C SER A 67 3.47 -4.64 -0.83
N ILE A 68 2.64 -4.82 -1.85
CA ILE A 68 1.33 -5.46 -1.72
C ILE A 68 1.24 -6.56 -2.78
N LYS A 69 0.99 -7.81 -2.35
CA LYS A 69 0.94 -8.94 -3.27
C LYS A 69 -0.38 -9.09 -4.00
N ASN A 70 -1.49 -8.66 -3.40
CA ASN A 70 -2.80 -8.68 -4.01
C ASN A 70 -3.57 -7.42 -3.62
N ALA A 71 -3.93 -6.61 -4.59
CA ALA A 71 -4.65 -5.36 -4.35
C ALA A 71 -6.00 -5.37 -5.05
N LYS A 72 -7.08 -5.26 -4.27
CA LYS A 72 -8.46 -5.25 -4.74
C LYS A 72 -9.25 -4.14 -4.05
N PRO A 73 -8.89 -2.87 -4.24
CA PRO A 73 -9.61 -1.79 -3.56
C PRO A 73 -11.06 -1.70 -4.06
N TYR A 74 -11.98 -1.45 -3.13
CA TYR A 74 -13.39 -1.16 -3.45
C TYR A 74 -13.68 0.32 -3.50
N GLU A 75 -12.79 1.13 -2.96
CA GLU A 75 -12.86 2.59 -2.97
C GLU A 75 -11.49 3.16 -3.36
N ASN A 76 -11.46 4.42 -3.76
CA ASN A 76 -10.22 5.10 -4.12
C ASN A 76 -9.22 5.02 -2.97
N SER A 77 -8.03 4.56 -3.28
CA SER A 77 -6.97 4.27 -2.33
C SER A 77 -5.67 4.92 -2.76
N SER A 78 -4.71 5.04 -1.85
CA SER A 78 -3.43 5.67 -2.15
C SER A 78 -2.26 4.95 -1.48
N LEU A 79 -1.13 4.94 -2.17
CA LEU A 79 0.16 4.49 -1.67
C LEU A 79 1.18 5.59 -1.94
N LYS A 80 1.91 6.01 -0.92
CA LYS A 80 2.90 7.06 -1.05
C LYS A 80 4.15 6.75 -0.26
N THR A 81 5.32 6.96 -0.88
CA THR A 81 6.60 7.07 -0.17
C THR A 81 7.35 8.32 -0.66
N ASP A 82 8.14 8.94 0.19
CA ASP A 82 9.02 10.02 -0.25
C ASP A 82 10.30 9.44 -0.83
N THR A 83 10.92 8.46 -0.14
CA THR A 83 12.10 7.75 -0.63
C THR A 83 11.92 6.25 -0.45
N GLY A 84 11.81 5.53 -1.55
CA GLY A 84 11.63 4.09 -1.58
C GLY A 84 10.85 3.65 -2.80
N ASP A 85 10.72 2.34 -2.94
CA ASP A 85 10.04 1.73 -4.06
C ASP A 85 8.63 1.28 -3.67
N ILE A 86 7.73 1.26 -4.63
CA ILE A 86 6.38 0.74 -4.44
C ILE A 86 6.14 -0.38 -5.44
N GLU A 87 5.82 -1.56 -4.92
CA GLU A 87 5.49 -2.73 -5.73
C GLU A 87 4.09 -3.22 -5.38
N VAL A 88 3.23 -3.35 -6.38
CA VAL A 88 1.87 -3.85 -6.22
C VAL A 88 1.60 -4.92 -7.26
N ASP A 89 1.29 -6.11 -6.81
CA ASP A 89 1.00 -7.24 -7.68
C ASP A 89 -0.48 -7.60 -7.65
N ASN A 90 -0.93 -8.29 -8.71
CA ASN A 90 -2.30 -8.82 -8.81
C ASN A 90 -3.38 -7.76 -8.56
N VAL A 91 -3.26 -6.63 -9.24
CA VAL A 91 -4.27 -5.56 -9.16
C VAL A 91 -5.48 -5.93 -10.01
N LEU A 92 -6.67 -5.85 -9.42
CA LEU A 92 -7.92 -6.21 -10.10
C LEU A 92 -8.89 -5.04 -10.15
N ASN A 93 -9.46 -4.83 -11.36
CA ASN A 93 -10.57 -3.88 -11.59
C ASN A 93 -10.29 -2.49 -11.05
N THR A 94 -9.07 -2.00 -11.23
CA THR A 94 -8.62 -0.75 -10.63
C THR A 94 -7.91 0.10 -11.67
N LYS A 95 -8.26 1.38 -11.73
CA LYS A 95 -7.50 2.35 -12.50
C LYS A 95 -6.27 2.76 -11.70
N ILE A 96 -5.10 2.71 -12.32
CA ILE A 96 -3.84 3.09 -11.68
C ILE A 96 -3.43 4.49 -12.15
N ILE A 97 -3.12 5.35 -11.21
CA ILE A 97 -2.46 6.63 -11.46
C ILE A 97 -1.14 6.59 -10.70
N SER A 98 -0.03 6.65 -11.42
CA SER A 98 1.31 6.59 -10.84
C SER A 98 2.08 7.86 -11.14
N GLU A 99 2.98 8.22 -10.24
CA GLU A 99 3.90 9.34 -10.42
C GLU A 99 5.18 9.08 -9.61
N ALA A 100 6.31 9.01 -10.30
CA ALA A 100 7.64 8.97 -9.70
C ALA A 100 8.41 10.21 -10.19
N ASP A 101 8.76 11.10 -9.27
CA ASP A 101 9.52 12.31 -9.63
C ASP A 101 10.93 11.94 -10.10
N THR A 102 11.58 11.03 -9.37
CA THR A 102 12.90 10.49 -9.73
C THR A 102 12.86 8.98 -9.60
N GLY A 103 12.87 8.29 -10.73
CA GLY A 103 12.78 6.83 -10.79
C GLY A 103 12.02 6.37 -12.01
N ASN A 104 11.75 5.08 -12.07
CA ASN A 104 11.02 4.48 -13.17
C ASN A 104 9.59 4.13 -12.76
N GLU A 105 8.71 4.15 -13.73
CA GLU A 105 7.34 3.70 -13.56
C GLU A 105 7.07 2.56 -14.54
N ASP A 106 6.74 1.40 -14.03
CA ASP A 106 6.31 0.26 -14.82
C ASP A 106 4.93 -0.16 -14.33
N VAL A 107 3.91 0.24 -15.07
CA VAL A 107 2.52 0.00 -14.70
C VAL A 107 1.85 -0.85 -15.76
N ASN A 108 1.51 -2.06 -15.37
CA ASN A 108 0.77 -3.01 -16.17
C ASN A 108 -0.59 -3.28 -15.53
N GLY A 109 -1.63 -3.38 -16.34
CA GLY A 109 -2.94 -3.80 -15.85
C GLY A 109 -3.83 -2.71 -15.28
N SER A 110 -3.61 -1.46 -15.63
CA SER A 110 -4.57 -0.41 -15.27
C SER A 110 -5.89 -0.61 -16.01
N ASP A 111 -6.99 -0.62 -15.28
CA ASP A 111 -8.34 -0.66 -15.84
C ASP A 111 -8.93 0.76 -15.86
N ASP A 112 -8.79 1.44 -16.98
CA ASP A 112 -9.24 2.82 -17.13
C ASP A 112 -10.79 2.95 -17.12
N SER A 113 -11.50 1.84 -17.24
CA SER A 113 -12.97 1.82 -17.13
C SER A 113 -13.46 1.65 -15.69
N SER A 114 -12.56 1.34 -14.76
CA SER A 114 -12.93 1.16 -13.36
C SER A 114 -13.36 2.49 -12.73
N GLY A 115 -14.38 2.42 -11.86
CA GLY A 115 -14.76 3.53 -10.99
C GLY A 115 -13.89 3.67 -9.75
N VAL A 116 -12.93 2.77 -9.56
CA VAL A 116 -12.03 2.76 -8.41
C VAL A 116 -10.62 3.10 -8.88
N THR A 117 -9.97 4.03 -8.20
CA THR A 117 -8.62 4.50 -8.53
C THR A 117 -7.66 4.20 -7.38
N LEU A 118 -6.50 3.64 -7.73
CA LEU A 118 -5.35 3.54 -6.83
C LEU A 118 -4.29 4.53 -7.31
N THR A 119 -3.95 5.47 -6.45
CA THR A 119 -2.90 6.46 -6.71
C THR A 119 -1.61 6.01 -6.05
N VAL A 120 -0.54 5.90 -6.83
CA VAL A 120 0.77 5.43 -6.38
C VAL A 120 1.81 6.50 -6.65
N THR A 121 2.45 7.00 -5.61
CA THR A 121 3.37 8.14 -5.72
C THR A 121 4.66 7.91 -4.96
N THR A 122 5.80 8.21 -5.58
CA THR A 122 7.09 8.31 -4.91
C THR A 122 7.84 9.55 -5.39
N ASP A 123 8.58 10.22 -4.50
CA ASP A 123 9.47 11.30 -4.91
C ASP A 123 10.78 10.73 -5.47
N THR A 124 11.37 9.76 -4.78
CA THR A 124 12.59 9.09 -5.22
C THR A 124 12.47 7.58 -5.04
N GLY A 125 12.43 6.86 -6.13
CA GLY A 125 12.28 5.41 -6.17
C GLY A 125 11.51 4.95 -7.38
N ASP A 126 11.33 3.66 -7.51
CA ASP A 126 10.65 3.04 -8.63
C ASP A 126 9.22 2.62 -8.25
N ILE A 127 8.34 2.66 -9.21
CA ILE A 127 6.96 2.17 -9.09
C ILE A 127 6.80 0.99 -10.04
N GLU A 128 6.41 -0.14 -9.50
CA GLU A 128 6.05 -1.32 -10.26
C GLU A 128 4.65 -1.78 -9.88
N VAL A 129 3.76 -1.83 -10.86
CA VAL A 129 2.39 -2.33 -10.68
C VAL A 129 2.14 -3.40 -11.72
N ASN A 130 1.81 -4.58 -11.26
CA ASN A 130 1.59 -5.74 -12.12
C ASN A 130 0.16 -6.24 -12.01
N ASP A 131 -0.46 -6.40 -13.16
CA ASP A 131 -1.66 -7.21 -13.33
C ASP A 131 -1.25 -8.65 -13.59
N ASN A 132 -1.96 -9.53 -13.05
CA ASN A 132 -1.63 -10.93 -13.25
C ASN A 132 -2.52 -11.58 -14.30
#